data_3f07ec64ee44d52ba8c6a0e167af07ad
#
_entry.id   3f07ec64ee44d52ba8c6a0e167af07ad
#
_cell.length_a   1.000
_cell.length_b   1.000
_cell.length_c   1.000
_cell.angle_alpha   90.00
_cell.angle_beta   90.00
_cell.angle_gamma   90.00
#
_symmetry.space_group_name_H-M   'P 1'
#
loop_
_entity.id
_entity.type
_entity.pdbx_description
1 polymer ?
#
loop_
_entity_poly.entity_id
_entity_poly.type
_entity_poly.pdbx_seq_one_letter_code
_entity_poly.pdbx_strand_id
1 'polypeptide(L)'
;LCDRRQRQMCIRDRSDIMHDIWNPWHGCVKCSEGCQNCYMYFLDRVRDKSGSDIYKTKSGFDYPLQKDRYGNYKVQSGELIRVCMTSDFFLEEADKWREEAWDIIKQRSDVKFYLLTKRPERVHKCLPSDWGNGWENVFFNVTAENQKRADERIPLLLDLPFKHKGIMCAPFIGPISIEKYLQSGQIERVVCGGENYDGSRPCNFDWVKSLRQECVSHNVTFCFIETGTYFIKDGKKYRIPKKSTQSEMAYKSGMNYIGKPCLLYTSDAADDR
;
A
#
# COMPACT_ATOMS: atom_id res chain seq x y z
N LEU A 1 11.96 14.72 -22.84
CA LEU A 1 10.96 15.59 -22.24
C LEU A 1 9.98 14.67 -21.51
N CYS A 2 10.19 14.55 -20.20
CA CYS A 2 9.19 13.91 -19.34
C CYS A 2 7.94 14.78 -19.37
N ASP A 3 6.84 14.25 -19.86
CA ASP A 3 5.59 14.97 -20.08
C ASP A 3 5.15 15.68 -18.80
N ARG A 4 4.78 16.97 -18.90
CA ARG A 4 4.23 17.76 -17.78
C ARG A 4 3.04 17.06 -17.11
N ARG A 5 2.29 16.22 -17.86
CA ARG A 5 1.15 15.44 -17.38
C ARG A 5 1.58 14.34 -16.39
N GLN A 6 2.68 13.61 -16.67
CA GLN A 6 3.25 12.65 -15.72
C GLN A 6 3.73 13.34 -14.44
N ARG A 7 4.27 14.57 -14.53
CA ARG A 7 4.67 15.36 -13.36
C ARG A 7 3.46 15.77 -12.49
N GLN A 8 2.36 16.21 -13.11
CA GLN A 8 1.16 16.62 -12.37
C GLN A 8 0.44 15.43 -11.72
N MET A 9 0.34 14.28 -12.40
CA MET A 9 -0.28 13.08 -11.82
C MET A 9 0.54 12.49 -10.66
N CYS A 10 1.87 12.47 -10.77
CA CYS A 10 2.72 12.04 -9.64
C CYS A 10 2.75 13.05 -8.50
N ILE A 11 2.51 14.35 -8.76
CA ILE A 11 2.37 15.40 -7.73
C ILE A 11 0.98 15.31 -7.07
N ARG A 12 -0.09 15.08 -7.84
CA ARG A 12 -1.44 14.79 -7.31
C ARG A 12 -1.43 13.49 -6.50
N ASP A 13 -0.78 12.44 -6.96
CA ASP A 13 -0.57 11.19 -6.21
C ASP A 13 0.14 11.44 -4.86
N ARG A 14 1.03 12.44 -4.77
CA ARG A 14 1.63 12.86 -3.49
C ARG A 14 0.65 13.60 -2.58
N SER A 15 -0.27 14.40 -3.13
CA SER A 15 -1.27 15.12 -2.36
C SER A 15 -2.45 14.19 -1.99
N ASP A 16 -2.92 13.36 -2.91
CA ASP A 16 -4.06 12.48 -2.71
C ASP A 16 -3.72 11.27 -1.82
N ILE A 17 -2.46 10.79 -1.86
CA ILE A 17 -1.96 9.73 -0.94
C ILE A 17 -1.69 10.28 0.48
N MET A 18 -1.59 11.60 0.66
CA MET A 18 -1.22 12.18 1.96
C MET A 18 -2.41 12.49 2.86
N HIS A 19 -3.65 12.48 2.38
CA HIS A 19 -4.71 13.12 3.14
C HIS A 19 -5.45 12.24 4.12
N ASP A 20 -5.66 10.93 3.88
CA ASP A 20 -6.39 10.17 4.87
C ASP A 20 -5.83 8.78 5.17
N ILE A 21 -5.58 8.59 6.45
CA ILE A 21 -5.22 7.32 7.05
C ILE A 21 -6.28 6.95 8.08
N TRP A 22 -6.84 5.77 7.91
CA TRP A 22 -7.75 5.19 8.87
C TRP A 22 -7.10 4.00 9.58
N ASN A 23 -6.87 4.16 10.87
CA ASN A 23 -6.40 3.09 11.73
C ASN A 23 -7.50 2.72 12.73
N PRO A 24 -8.42 1.79 12.39
CA PRO A 24 -9.47 1.36 13.31
C PRO A 24 -8.91 0.67 14.55
N TRP A 25 -7.74 0.09 14.45
CA TRP A 25 -6.93 -0.45 15.54
C TRP A 25 -5.46 -0.14 15.34
N HIS A 26 -4.72 -0.28 16.42
CA HIS A 26 -3.26 -0.08 16.45
C HIS A 26 -2.57 -1.34 16.97
N GLY A 27 -1.28 -1.48 16.66
CA GLY A 27 -0.45 -2.61 17.05
C GLY A 27 -0.55 -3.79 16.08
N CYS A 28 0.48 -4.61 16.06
CA CYS A 28 0.58 -5.72 15.11
C CYS A 28 1.46 -6.84 15.65
N VAL A 29 1.30 -8.04 15.12
CA VAL A 29 2.19 -9.19 15.33
C VAL A 29 3.08 -9.34 14.10
N LYS A 30 4.39 -9.49 14.29
CA LYS A 30 5.33 -9.72 13.18
C LYS A 30 5.12 -11.10 12.57
N CYS A 31 5.10 -11.22 11.25
CA CYS A 31 4.82 -12.47 10.55
C CYS A 31 5.82 -12.81 9.42
N SER A 32 6.72 -11.90 9.06
CA SER A 32 7.72 -12.15 8.02
C SER A 32 8.98 -11.31 8.21
N GLU A 33 9.98 -11.55 7.36
CA GLU A 33 11.24 -10.80 7.35
C GLU A 33 11.00 -9.30 7.11
N GLY A 34 9.97 -8.93 6.34
CA GLY A 34 9.58 -7.54 6.13
C GLY A 34 9.02 -6.85 7.37
N CYS A 35 8.71 -7.60 8.43
CA CYS A 35 8.29 -7.02 9.71
C CYS A 35 9.47 -6.77 10.67
N GLN A 36 10.69 -7.22 10.34
CA GLN A 36 11.84 -7.14 11.25
C GLN A 36 12.12 -5.71 11.69
N ASN A 37 12.21 -4.78 10.73
CA ASN A 37 12.49 -3.36 10.95
C ASN A 37 11.24 -2.49 10.63
N CYS A 38 10.06 -2.96 11.03
CA CYS A 38 8.81 -2.27 10.73
C CYS A 38 8.80 -0.86 11.35
N TYR A 39 8.48 0.13 10.51
CA TYR A 39 8.46 1.55 10.89
C TYR A 39 7.48 1.84 12.04
N MET A 40 6.37 1.10 12.14
CA MET A 40 5.40 1.28 13.21
C MET A 40 6.03 0.92 14.57
N TYR A 41 6.70 -0.21 14.68
CA TYR A 41 7.42 -0.60 15.91
C TYR A 41 8.52 0.40 16.26
N PHE A 42 9.22 0.94 15.25
CA PHE A 42 10.24 1.99 15.50
C PHE A 42 9.59 3.25 16.05
N LEU A 43 8.51 3.75 15.44
CA LEU A 43 7.84 4.97 15.86
C LEU A 43 7.19 4.84 17.24
N ASP A 44 6.65 3.67 17.57
CA ASP A 44 6.09 3.39 18.89
C ASP A 44 7.17 3.40 19.95
N ARG A 45 8.32 2.74 19.69
CA ARG A 45 9.46 2.76 20.62
C ARG A 45 9.96 4.19 20.88
N VAL A 46 10.02 5.04 19.87
CA VAL A 46 10.42 6.47 20.02
C VAL A 46 9.42 7.25 20.88
N ARG A 47 8.17 6.75 21.02
CA ARG A 47 7.11 7.36 21.82
C ARG A 47 6.83 6.61 23.13
N ASP A 48 7.77 5.77 23.57
CA ASP A 48 7.65 4.92 24.76
C ASP A 48 6.41 4.02 24.75
N LYS A 49 6.05 3.51 23.52
CA LYS A 49 4.95 2.58 23.30
C LYS A 49 5.46 1.25 22.77
N SER A 50 4.67 0.21 22.93
CA SER A 50 4.93 -1.11 22.36
C SER A 50 4.10 -1.30 21.09
N GLY A 51 4.75 -1.57 19.95
CA GLY A 51 4.06 -1.90 18.71
C GLY A 51 3.32 -3.23 18.73
N SER A 52 3.51 -4.06 19.77
CA SER A 52 2.75 -5.30 20.02
C SER A 52 1.48 -5.09 20.86
N ASP A 53 1.26 -3.88 21.38
CA ASP A 53 0.03 -3.56 22.11
C ASP A 53 -1.11 -3.34 21.11
N ILE A 54 -2.02 -4.31 21.02
CA ILE A 54 -3.10 -4.31 20.05
C ILE A 54 -4.38 -3.82 20.71
N TYR A 55 -4.94 -2.72 20.20
CA TYR A 55 -6.16 -2.13 20.75
C TYR A 55 -7.01 -1.43 19.68
N LYS A 56 -8.33 -1.42 19.89
CA LYS A 56 -9.29 -0.63 19.11
C LYS A 56 -9.04 0.86 19.39
N THR A 57 -8.95 1.69 18.35
CA THR A 57 -8.78 3.13 18.53
C THR A 57 -10.09 3.76 19.04
N LYS A 58 -9.99 4.66 20.03
CA LYS A 58 -11.19 5.25 20.65
C LYS A 58 -11.87 6.30 19.78
N SER A 59 -11.12 7.28 19.28
CA SER A 59 -11.65 8.42 18.52
C SER A 59 -11.43 8.32 17.02
N GLY A 60 -10.74 7.27 16.55
CA GLY A 60 -10.38 7.08 15.13
C GLY A 60 -11.08 5.90 14.48
N PHE A 61 -11.83 5.08 15.25
CA PHE A 61 -12.45 3.88 14.73
C PHE A 61 -13.51 4.19 13.67
N ASP A 62 -14.32 5.18 13.91
CA ASP A 62 -15.40 5.66 13.04
C ASP A 62 -14.99 6.83 12.11
N TYR A 63 -13.68 7.09 11.96
CA TYR A 63 -13.16 8.24 11.25
C TYR A 63 -13.77 8.44 9.85
N PRO A 64 -14.00 7.42 9.01
CA PRO A 64 -14.62 7.61 7.71
C PRO A 64 -16.06 8.12 7.78
N LEU A 65 -16.75 7.94 8.92
CA LEU A 65 -18.12 8.42 9.16
C LEU A 65 -18.16 9.78 9.86
N GLN A 66 -17.01 10.30 10.31
CA GLN A 66 -16.99 11.56 11.04
C GLN A 66 -17.32 12.75 10.14
N LYS A 67 -18.07 13.68 10.72
CA LYS A 67 -18.48 14.92 10.07
C LYS A 67 -17.83 16.12 10.73
N ASP A 68 -17.69 17.17 9.96
CA ASP A 68 -17.28 18.48 10.43
C ASP A 68 -18.44 19.21 11.14
N ARG A 69 -18.19 20.43 11.63
CA ARG A 69 -19.22 21.26 12.29
C ARG A 69 -20.37 21.70 11.37
N TYR A 70 -20.22 21.52 10.06
CA TYR A 70 -21.23 21.88 9.06
C TYR A 70 -22.02 20.65 8.57
N GLY A 71 -21.72 19.47 9.08
CA GLY A 71 -22.41 18.22 8.73
C GLY A 71 -21.82 17.49 7.51
N ASN A 72 -20.74 17.98 6.92
CA ASN A 72 -20.05 17.32 5.81
C ASN A 72 -19.10 16.23 6.34
N TYR A 73 -18.99 15.12 5.64
CA TYR A 73 -17.96 14.13 5.96
C TYR A 73 -16.56 14.73 5.88
N LYS A 74 -15.72 14.40 6.88
CA LYS A 74 -14.30 14.81 6.86
C LYS A 74 -13.56 14.20 5.69
N VAL A 75 -13.88 12.94 5.38
CA VAL A 75 -13.40 12.24 4.20
C VAL A 75 -14.40 12.47 3.08
N GLN A 76 -13.99 13.11 2.02
CA GLN A 76 -14.87 13.48 0.91
C GLN A 76 -15.13 12.28 -0.02
N SER A 77 -16.23 12.35 -0.76
CA SER A 77 -16.54 11.37 -1.80
C SER A 77 -15.44 11.32 -2.87
N GLY A 78 -15.06 10.12 -3.31
CA GLY A 78 -13.99 9.90 -4.27
C GLY A 78 -12.58 9.86 -3.69
N GLU A 79 -12.37 10.29 -2.44
CA GLU A 79 -11.06 10.24 -1.79
C GLU A 79 -10.58 8.81 -1.53
N LEU A 80 -9.25 8.68 -1.43
CA LEU A 80 -8.57 7.44 -1.09
C LEU A 80 -8.15 7.42 0.37
N ILE A 81 -8.61 6.41 1.12
CA ILE A 81 -8.16 6.14 2.49
C ILE A 81 -7.23 4.93 2.52
N ARG A 82 -6.07 5.07 3.16
CA ARG A 82 -5.19 3.96 3.49
C ARG A 82 -5.55 3.38 4.85
N VAL A 83 -5.84 2.09 4.88
CA VAL A 83 -6.36 1.42 6.07
C VAL A 83 -5.25 0.67 6.80
N CYS A 84 -5.24 0.73 8.12
CA CYS A 84 -4.31 0.00 9.01
C CYS A 84 -2.83 0.27 8.73
N MET A 85 -2.45 1.54 8.56
CA MET A 85 -1.03 1.91 8.42
C MET A 85 -0.20 1.61 9.68
N THR A 86 -0.85 1.45 10.83
CA THR A 86 -0.21 1.08 12.10
C THR A 86 -0.61 -0.33 12.58
N SER A 87 -1.11 -1.17 11.67
CA SER A 87 -1.52 -2.55 11.95
C SER A 87 -1.58 -3.37 10.66
N ASP A 88 -2.34 -4.46 10.69
CA ASP A 88 -2.76 -5.24 9.52
C ASP A 88 -4.27 -5.47 9.64
N PHE A 89 -5.02 -5.23 8.55
CA PHE A 89 -6.48 -5.35 8.58
C PHE A 89 -6.95 -6.79 8.86
N PHE A 90 -6.15 -7.78 8.50
CA PHE A 90 -6.44 -9.20 8.70
C PHE A 90 -5.71 -9.82 9.90
N LEU A 91 -5.28 -8.98 10.86
CA LEU A 91 -4.71 -9.41 12.12
C LEU A 91 -5.75 -10.19 12.94
N GLU A 92 -5.34 -11.32 13.56
CA GLU A 92 -6.25 -12.21 14.29
C GLU A 92 -6.85 -11.55 15.52
N GLU A 93 -6.05 -10.82 16.26
CA GLU A 93 -6.45 -10.10 17.47
C GLU A 93 -7.51 -9.01 17.19
N ALA A 94 -7.64 -8.60 15.93
CA ALA A 94 -8.64 -7.63 15.48
C ALA A 94 -9.95 -8.25 14.98
N ASP A 95 -10.09 -9.59 14.98
CA ASP A 95 -11.29 -10.29 14.47
C ASP A 95 -12.57 -9.74 15.07
N LYS A 96 -12.57 -9.47 16.39
CA LYS A 96 -13.71 -8.93 17.14
C LYS A 96 -14.15 -7.50 16.73
N TRP A 97 -13.34 -6.78 15.94
CA TRP A 97 -13.64 -5.40 15.50
C TRP A 97 -13.83 -5.31 13.98
N ARG A 98 -13.49 -6.37 13.25
CA ARG A 98 -13.40 -6.32 11.79
C ARG A 98 -14.78 -6.21 11.13
N GLU A 99 -15.79 -6.87 11.65
CA GLU A 99 -17.15 -6.79 11.11
C GLU A 99 -17.65 -5.33 11.11
N GLU A 100 -17.51 -4.64 12.26
CA GLU A 100 -17.85 -3.22 12.38
C GLU A 100 -17.03 -2.34 11.41
N ALA A 101 -15.77 -2.67 11.17
CA ALA A 101 -14.94 -1.95 10.19
C ALA A 101 -15.40 -2.20 8.73
N TRP A 102 -15.84 -3.42 8.40
CA TRP A 102 -16.46 -3.71 7.12
C TRP A 102 -17.77 -2.94 6.91
N ASP A 103 -18.59 -2.81 7.93
CA ASP A 103 -19.81 -2.00 7.88
C ASP A 103 -19.53 -0.54 7.55
N ILE A 104 -18.45 0.02 8.12
CA ILE A 104 -18.00 1.38 7.80
C ILE A 104 -17.58 1.50 6.33
N ILE A 105 -16.80 0.55 5.83
CA ILE A 105 -16.37 0.52 4.41
C ILE A 105 -17.58 0.44 3.48
N LYS A 106 -18.56 -0.38 3.83
CA LYS A 106 -19.81 -0.55 3.07
C LYS A 106 -20.67 0.71 3.06
N GLN A 107 -20.80 1.37 4.21
CA GLN A 107 -21.54 2.65 4.33
C GLN A 107 -20.91 3.77 3.52
N ARG A 108 -19.59 3.75 3.35
CA ARG A 108 -18.82 4.73 2.58
C ARG A 108 -18.39 4.18 1.23
N SER A 109 -19.36 3.63 0.48
CA SER A 109 -19.13 3.12 -0.88
C SER A 109 -18.68 4.21 -1.87
N ASP A 110 -18.82 5.47 -1.51
CA ASP A 110 -18.35 6.66 -2.21
C ASP A 110 -16.86 6.98 -1.99
N VAL A 111 -16.20 6.29 -1.05
CA VAL A 111 -14.77 6.46 -0.71
C VAL A 111 -13.99 5.23 -1.14
N LYS A 112 -12.76 5.41 -1.63
CA LYS A 112 -11.86 4.33 -2.02
C LYS A 112 -11.03 3.88 -0.81
N PHE A 113 -11.08 2.59 -0.46
CA PHE A 113 -10.32 2.02 0.65
C PHE A 113 -9.15 1.18 0.15
N TYR A 114 -7.94 1.57 0.54
CA TYR A 114 -6.71 0.87 0.21
C TYR A 114 -6.33 -0.07 1.36
N LEU A 115 -6.54 -1.36 1.17
CA LEU A 115 -6.19 -2.40 2.13
C LEU A 115 -4.84 -3.04 1.75
N LEU A 116 -4.00 -3.28 2.74
CA LEU A 116 -2.70 -3.95 2.60
C LEU A 116 -2.52 -5.00 3.69
N THR A 117 -2.12 -6.21 3.31
CA THR A 117 -1.86 -7.27 4.27
C THR A 117 -0.60 -8.08 3.96
N LYS A 118 -0.05 -8.68 5.02
CA LYS A 118 0.94 -9.76 4.96
C LYS A 118 0.34 -11.14 5.31
N ARG A 119 -1.00 -11.21 5.44
CA ARG A 119 -1.78 -12.39 5.87
C ARG A 119 -2.88 -12.75 4.87
N PRO A 120 -2.56 -12.96 3.56
CA PRO A 120 -3.61 -13.26 2.58
C PRO A 120 -4.35 -14.57 2.88
N GLU A 121 -3.72 -15.51 3.58
CA GLU A 121 -4.29 -16.79 3.98
C GLU A 121 -5.48 -16.67 4.94
N ARG A 122 -5.60 -15.52 5.61
CA ARG A 122 -6.71 -15.25 6.54
C ARG A 122 -7.92 -14.61 5.87
N VAL A 123 -7.73 -14.05 4.68
CA VAL A 123 -8.70 -13.12 4.07
C VAL A 123 -10.07 -13.78 3.86
N HIS A 124 -10.14 -14.97 3.27
CA HIS A 124 -11.41 -15.66 3.01
C HIS A 124 -12.33 -15.73 4.23
N LYS A 125 -11.78 -16.12 5.38
CA LYS A 125 -12.56 -16.23 6.63
C LYS A 125 -12.92 -14.90 7.29
N CYS A 126 -12.34 -13.81 6.78
CA CYS A 126 -12.52 -12.46 7.34
C CYS A 126 -13.39 -11.55 6.46
N LEU A 127 -13.85 -12.04 5.31
CA LEU A 127 -14.76 -11.30 4.45
C LEU A 127 -16.18 -11.30 5.03
N PRO A 128 -16.95 -10.21 4.86
CA PRO A 128 -18.35 -10.17 5.29
C PRO A 128 -19.20 -11.13 4.44
N SER A 129 -20.31 -11.61 4.99
CA SER A 129 -21.17 -12.60 4.33
C SER A 129 -21.76 -12.14 3.00
N ASP A 130 -21.91 -10.84 2.81
CA ASP A 130 -22.43 -10.19 1.61
C ASP A 130 -21.35 -9.66 0.66
N TRP A 131 -20.09 -10.12 0.83
CA TRP A 131 -18.96 -9.69 0.00
C TRP A 131 -19.14 -9.99 -1.49
N GLY A 132 -19.75 -11.13 -1.82
CA GLY A 132 -19.93 -11.58 -3.19
C GLY A 132 -18.62 -11.66 -3.97
N ASN A 133 -18.61 -11.02 -5.15
CA ASN A 133 -17.43 -10.96 -6.01
C ASN A 133 -16.54 -9.74 -5.74
N GLY A 134 -16.71 -9.08 -4.59
CA GLY A 134 -15.94 -7.90 -4.19
C GLY A 134 -16.65 -6.57 -4.40
N TRP A 135 -16.36 -5.62 -3.53
CA TRP A 135 -16.87 -4.26 -3.59
C TRP A 135 -16.00 -3.37 -4.48
N GLU A 136 -16.63 -2.47 -5.26
CA GLU A 136 -15.96 -1.58 -6.22
C GLU A 136 -15.03 -0.56 -5.55
N ASN A 137 -15.28 -0.23 -4.30
CA ASN A 137 -14.54 0.80 -3.59
C ASN A 137 -13.35 0.26 -2.78
N VAL A 138 -13.00 -1.02 -2.91
CA VAL A 138 -11.89 -1.64 -2.17
C VAL A 138 -10.76 -2.03 -3.11
N PHE A 139 -9.60 -1.42 -2.92
CA PHE A 139 -8.34 -1.80 -3.57
C PHE A 139 -7.52 -2.65 -2.61
N PHE A 140 -7.34 -3.92 -2.94
CA PHE A 140 -6.70 -4.89 -2.07
C PHE A 140 -5.27 -5.22 -2.50
N ASN A 141 -4.34 -5.22 -1.55
CA ASN A 141 -2.93 -5.46 -1.80
C ASN A 141 -2.34 -6.49 -0.85
N VAL A 142 -1.40 -7.26 -1.36
CA VAL A 142 -0.50 -8.06 -0.53
C VAL A 142 0.90 -7.48 -0.55
N THR A 143 1.62 -7.63 0.56
CA THR A 143 3.04 -7.27 0.60
C THR A 143 3.89 -8.44 0.12
N ALA A 144 4.81 -8.17 -0.82
CA ALA A 144 5.82 -9.10 -1.30
C ALA A 144 7.21 -8.45 -1.16
N GLU A 145 7.87 -8.67 -0.06
CA GLU A 145 9.14 -8.04 0.29
C GLU A 145 10.38 -8.70 -0.34
N ASN A 146 10.26 -9.96 -0.78
CA ASN A 146 11.26 -10.78 -1.47
C ASN A 146 10.57 -11.86 -2.30
N GLN A 147 11.35 -12.65 -3.09
CA GLN A 147 10.79 -13.69 -3.96
C GLN A 147 9.97 -14.73 -3.19
N LYS A 148 10.48 -15.19 -2.04
CA LYS A 148 9.76 -16.17 -1.22
C LYS A 148 8.35 -15.68 -0.87
N ARG A 149 8.22 -14.43 -0.43
CA ARG A 149 6.91 -13.86 -0.05
C ARG A 149 6.04 -13.54 -1.27
N ALA A 150 6.65 -13.23 -2.41
CA ALA A 150 5.93 -13.12 -3.67
C ALA A 150 5.29 -14.45 -4.06
N ASP A 151 6.07 -15.54 -4.04
CA ASP A 151 5.60 -16.88 -4.41
C ASP A 151 4.56 -17.46 -3.42
N GLU A 152 4.61 -17.08 -2.15
CA GLU A 152 3.63 -17.50 -1.15
C GLU A 152 2.31 -16.70 -1.25
N ARG A 153 2.38 -15.38 -1.46
CA ARG A 153 1.22 -14.51 -1.25
C ARG A 153 0.51 -14.08 -2.52
N ILE A 154 1.22 -13.96 -3.65
CA ILE A 154 0.58 -13.51 -4.89
C ILE A 154 -0.41 -14.55 -5.43
N PRO A 155 -0.14 -15.87 -5.43
CA PRO A 155 -1.15 -16.85 -5.80
C PRO A 155 -2.43 -16.75 -4.97
N LEU A 156 -2.32 -16.55 -3.65
CA LEU A 156 -3.47 -16.33 -2.78
C LEU A 156 -4.22 -15.04 -3.15
N LEU A 157 -3.49 -13.94 -3.43
CA LEU A 157 -4.10 -12.69 -3.89
C LEU A 157 -4.94 -12.90 -5.16
N LEU A 158 -4.42 -13.66 -6.12
CA LEU A 158 -5.11 -13.90 -7.39
C LEU A 158 -6.40 -14.71 -7.20
N ASP A 159 -6.42 -15.64 -6.24
CA ASP A 159 -7.59 -16.47 -5.90
C ASP A 159 -8.66 -15.72 -5.09
N LEU A 160 -8.30 -14.64 -4.40
CA LEU A 160 -9.22 -13.89 -3.57
C LEU A 160 -10.26 -13.11 -4.40
N PRO A 161 -11.53 -13.00 -3.95
CA PRO A 161 -12.61 -12.35 -4.66
C PRO A 161 -12.59 -10.81 -4.49
N PHE A 162 -11.51 -10.18 -4.93
CA PHE A 162 -11.41 -8.72 -5.00
C PHE A 162 -11.40 -8.28 -6.46
N LYS A 163 -12.10 -7.20 -6.76
CA LYS A 163 -12.14 -6.62 -8.11
C LYS A 163 -10.85 -5.88 -8.44
N HIS A 164 -10.29 -5.18 -7.47
CA HIS A 164 -9.10 -4.35 -7.61
C HIS A 164 -7.96 -4.93 -6.79
N LYS A 165 -6.88 -5.33 -7.46
CA LYS A 165 -5.75 -6.03 -6.84
C LYS A 165 -4.42 -5.36 -7.16
N GLY A 166 -3.54 -5.29 -6.15
CA GLY A 166 -2.19 -4.76 -6.30
C GLY A 166 -1.16 -5.50 -5.47
N ILE A 167 0.10 -5.23 -5.75
CA ILE A 167 1.24 -5.80 -5.05
C ILE A 167 2.08 -4.67 -4.46
N MET A 168 2.43 -4.80 -3.17
CA MET A 168 3.30 -3.87 -2.46
C MET A 168 4.64 -4.53 -2.15
N CYS A 169 5.69 -4.18 -2.90
CA CYS A 169 7.07 -4.59 -2.62
C CYS A 169 7.76 -3.56 -1.71
N ALA A 170 7.22 -3.37 -0.51
CA ALA A 170 7.76 -2.44 0.50
C ALA A 170 7.58 -3.05 1.91
N PRO A 171 8.71 -3.32 2.62
CA PRO A 171 10.09 -3.02 2.24
C PRO A 171 10.59 -3.94 1.11
N PHE A 172 11.31 -3.38 0.13
CA PHE A 172 11.91 -4.15 -0.96
C PHE A 172 13.32 -4.60 -0.54
N ILE A 173 13.44 -5.82 -0.04
CA ILE A 173 14.62 -6.34 0.67
C ILE A 173 15.35 -7.47 -0.07
N GLY A 174 14.88 -7.84 -1.23
CA GLY A 174 15.47 -8.83 -2.13
C GLY A 174 14.90 -8.71 -3.53
N PRO A 175 15.58 -9.28 -4.56
CA PRO A 175 15.07 -9.28 -5.91
C PRO A 175 13.75 -10.07 -5.99
N ILE A 176 12.84 -9.60 -6.86
CA ILE A 176 11.53 -10.22 -7.10
C ILE A 176 11.30 -10.26 -8.61
N SER A 177 10.85 -11.40 -9.12
CA SER A 177 10.24 -11.55 -10.42
C SER A 177 8.80 -12.00 -10.24
N ILE A 178 7.87 -11.25 -10.84
CA ILE A 178 6.41 -11.48 -10.74
C ILE A 178 5.75 -11.64 -12.11
N GLU A 179 6.53 -11.70 -13.18
CA GLU A 179 6.03 -11.75 -14.56
C GLU A 179 4.96 -12.83 -14.76
N LYS A 180 5.19 -14.05 -14.24
CA LYS A 180 4.23 -15.17 -14.31
C LYS A 180 2.86 -14.86 -13.68
N TYR A 181 2.82 -13.94 -12.70
CA TYR A 181 1.59 -13.54 -12.04
C TYR A 181 0.88 -12.39 -12.77
N LEU A 182 1.66 -11.51 -13.41
CA LEU A 182 1.11 -10.39 -14.20
C LEU A 182 0.36 -10.88 -15.44
N GLN A 183 0.70 -12.07 -15.96
CA GLN A 183 0.00 -12.73 -17.07
C GLN A 183 -1.49 -12.98 -16.78
N SER A 184 -1.90 -13.06 -15.50
CA SER A 184 -3.31 -13.19 -15.11
C SER A 184 -4.18 -12.00 -15.54
N GLY A 185 -3.58 -10.84 -15.80
CA GLY A 185 -4.27 -9.58 -16.09
C GLY A 185 -5.02 -8.97 -14.90
N GLN A 186 -5.01 -9.62 -13.72
CA GLN A 186 -5.77 -9.18 -12.54
C GLN A 186 -5.05 -8.10 -11.72
N ILE A 187 -3.73 -7.95 -11.88
CA ILE A 187 -2.96 -6.96 -11.11
C ILE A 187 -3.01 -5.62 -11.83
N GLU A 188 -3.45 -4.60 -11.11
CA GLU A 188 -3.60 -3.24 -11.64
C GLU A 188 -2.38 -2.36 -11.32
N ARG A 189 -1.77 -2.59 -10.16
CA ARG A 189 -0.68 -1.74 -9.67
C ARG A 189 0.36 -2.53 -8.89
N VAL A 190 1.62 -2.21 -9.11
CA VAL A 190 2.76 -2.66 -8.32
C VAL A 190 3.46 -1.44 -7.73
N VAL A 191 3.67 -1.46 -6.42
CA VAL A 191 4.38 -0.40 -5.69
C VAL A 191 5.63 -0.97 -5.08
N CYS A 192 6.77 -0.29 -5.17
CA CYS A 192 7.97 -0.68 -4.44
C CYS A 192 8.58 0.48 -3.65
N GLY A 193 9.30 0.14 -2.60
CA GLY A 193 9.99 1.10 -1.74
C GLY A 193 10.94 0.43 -0.78
N GLY A 194 12.04 1.11 -0.46
CA GLY A 194 13.05 0.62 0.47
C GLY A 194 12.60 0.68 1.93
N GLU A 195 13.37 0.01 2.79
CA GLU A 195 13.15 -0.03 4.23
C GLU A 195 13.69 1.24 4.91
N ASN A 196 13.01 1.70 5.95
CA ASN A 196 13.35 2.94 6.65
C ASN A 196 13.79 2.71 8.09
N TYR A 197 14.49 3.72 8.64
CA TYR A 197 14.94 3.82 10.04
C TYR A 197 16.09 2.89 10.40
N ASP A 198 16.30 2.67 11.69
CA ASP A 198 17.42 1.89 12.22
C ASP A 198 17.35 0.42 11.80
N GLY A 199 18.50 -0.13 11.45
CA GLY A 199 18.62 -1.52 11.02
C GLY A 199 18.11 -1.80 9.61
N SER A 200 17.66 -0.76 8.88
CA SER A 200 17.10 -0.93 7.52
C SER A 200 18.09 -1.61 6.57
N ARG A 201 17.57 -2.53 5.78
CA ARG A 201 18.30 -3.23 4.74
C ARG A 201 18.32 -2.38 3.46
N PRO A 202 19.37 -2.47 2.65
CA PRO A 202 19.47 -1.66 1.44
C PRO A 202 18.48 -2.13 0.36
N CYS A 203 17.85 -1.17 -0.30
CA CYS A 203 17.12 -1.40 -1.54
C CYS A 203 18.09 -1.23 -2.72
N ASN A 204 18.13 -2.18 -3.65
CA ASN A 204 18.97 -2.10 -4.84
C ASN A 204 18.16 -1.57 -6.03
N PHE A 205 18.70 -0.56 -6.71
CA PHE A 205 18.07 0.06 -7.87
C PHE A 205 17.90 -0.89 -9.05
N ASP A 206 18.79 -1.88 -9.21
CA ASP A 206 18.66 -2.88 -10.26
C ASP A 206 17.40 -3.74 -10.06
N TRP A 207 17.03 -4.04 -8.83
CA TRP A 207 15.78 -4.73 -8.53
C TRP A 207 14.56 -3.88 -8.92
N VAL A 208 14.63 -2.57 -8.65
CA VAL A 208 13.57 -1.62 -9.03
C VAL A 208 13.41 -1.55 -10.55
N LYS A 209 14.52 -1.50 -11.29
CA LYS A 209 14.51 -1.49 -12.76
C LYS A 209 13.92 -2.79 -13.34
N SER A 210 14.32 -3.95 -12.80
CA SER A 210 13.83 -5.24 -13.25
C SER A 210 12.32 -5.38 -13.01
N LEU A 211 11.86 -5.09 -11.81
CA LEU A 211 10.43 -5.16 -11.46
C LEU A 211 9.59 -4.19 -12.31
N ARG A 212 10.11 -2.98 -12.54
CA ARG A 212 9.47 -2.02 -13.46
C ARG A 212 9.33 -2.58 -14.88
N GLN A 213 10.38 -3.21 -15.40
CA GLN A 213 10.35 -3.75 -16.76
C GLN A 213 9.25 -4.80 -16.93
N GLU A 214 9.08 -5.69 -15.96
CA GLU A 214 7.99 -6.67 -15.95
C GLU A 214 6.62 -5.99 -15.95
N CYS A 215 6.43 -4.94 -15.14
CA CYS A 215 5.17 -4.18 -15.11
C CYS A 215 4.89 -3.47 -16.44
N VAL A 216 5.90 -2.85 -17.05
CA VAL A 216 5.77 -2.18 -18.37
C VAL A 216 5.37 -3.18 -19.45
N SER A 217 6.01 -4.36 -19.49
CA SER A 217 5.72 -5.41 -20.48
C SER A 217 4.28 -5.92 -20.40
N HIS A 218 3.63 -5.82 -19.23
CA HIS A 218 2.24 -6.25 -19.00
C HIS A 218 1.25 -5.09 -18.88
N ASN A 219 1.70 -3.86 -19.17
CA ASN A 219 0.88 -2.64 -19.06
C ASN A 219 0.25 -2.46 -17.66
N VAL A 220 1.01 -2.79 -16.61
CA VAL A 220 0.62 -2.64 -15.20
C VAL A 220 1.26 -1.38 -14.62
N THR A 221 0.49 -0.58 -13.90
CA THR A 221 0.99 0.64 -13.25
C THR A 221 2.09 0.29 -12.25
N PHE A 222 3.23 0.99 -12.33
CA PHE A 222 4.37 0.80 -11.45
C PHE A 222 4.74 2.10 -10.73
N CYS A 223 4.90 2.03 -9.39
CA CYS A 223 5.27 3.17 -8.57
C CYS A 223 6.47 2.84 -7.69
N PHE A 224 7.55 3.62 -7.84
CA PHE A 224 8.68 3.62 -6.94
C PHE A 224 8.52 4.79 -5.96
N ILE A 225 8.15 4.50 -4.70
CA ILE A 225 7.70 5.52 -3.74
C ILE A 225 8.82 6.11 -2.89
N GLU A 226 9.87 5.32 -2.58
CA GLU A 226 11.00 5.77 -1.76
C GLU A 226 12.21 4.84 -1.89
N THR A 227 13.43 5.42 -1.79
CA THR A 227 14.67 4.64 -1.87
C THR A 227 14.95 3.81 -0.62
N GLY A 228 14.34 4.16 0.50
CA GLY A 228 14.72 3.68 1.82
C GLY A 228 15.95 4.39 2.37
N THR A 229 16.29 4.10 3.64
CA THR A 229 17.45 4.70 4.31
C THR A 229 18.77 4.30 3.68
N TYR A 230 18.89 3.07 3.20
CA TYR A 230 20.07 2.61 2.45
C TYR A 230 19.63 2.21 1.04
N PHE A 231 20.36 2.74 0.06
CA PHE A 231 20.08 2.54 -1.35
C PHE A 231 21.36 2.16 -2.10
N ILE A 232 21.29 1.13 -2.94
CA ILE A 232 22.40 0.70 -3.80
C ILE A 232 22.08 1.11 -5.23
N LYS A 233 22.99 1.85 -5.85
CA LYS A 233 22.94 2.22 -7.27
C LYS A 233 24.33 2.18 -7.86
N ASP A 234 24.49 1.56 -9.03
CA ASP A 234 25.76 1.43 -9.76
C ASP A 234 26.88 0.88 -8.84
N GLY A 235 26.55 -0.15 -8.04
CA GLY A 235 27.48 -0.79 -7.10
C GLY A 235 27.81 0.03 -5.85
N LYS A 236 27.34 1.28 -5.75
CA LYS A 236 27.59 2.15 -4.59
C LYS A 236 26.42 2.16 -3.63
N LYS A 237 26.72 2.10 -2.32
CA LYS A 237 25.73 2.20 -1.24
C LYS A 237 25.64 3.63 -0.74
N TYR A 238 24.43 4.18 -0.75
CA TYR A 238 24.12 5.52 -0.26
C TYR A 238 23.30 5.42 1.02
N ARG A 239 23.55 6.34 1.97
CA ARG A 239 22.70 6.54 3.14
C ARG A 239 21.85 7.79 2.95
N ILE A 240 20.53 7.65 2.97
CA ILE A 240 19.55 8.72 2.71
C ILE A 240 18.59 8.78 3.92
N PRO A 241 18.94 9.51 5.00
CA PRO A 241 18.20 9.44 6.25
C PRO A 241 16.85 10.18 6.22
N LYS A 242 16.71 11.20 5.35
CA LYS A 242 15.47 12.01 5.28
C LYS A 242 14.45 11.37 4.35
N LYS A 243 13.26 11.06 4.87
CA LYS A 243 12.18 10.43 4.10
C LYS A 243 11.73 11.27 2.91
N SER A 244 11.65 12.58 3.04
CA SER A 244 11.35 13.48 1.91
C SER A 244 12.36 13.37 0.78
N THR A 245 13.66 13.28 1.10
CA THR A 245 14.72 13.08 0.11
C THR A 245 14.62 11.70 -0.56
N GLN A 246 14.29 10.66 0.19
CA GLN A 246 14.08 9.31 -0.36
C GLN A 246 12.96 9.29 -1.41
N SER A 247 11.82 9.89 -1.07
CA SER A 247 10.67 9.99 -1.98
C SER A 247 10.98 10.90 -3.19
N GLU A 248 11.68 12.00 -2.98
CA GLU A 248 12.10 12.90 -4.07
C GLU A 248 13.05 12.21 -5.04
N MET A 249 14.03 11.45 -4.54
CA MET A 249 14.97 10.68 -5.36
C MET A 249 14.26 9.57 -6.14
N ALA A 250 13.34 8.85 -5.50
CA ALA A 250 12.53 7.84 -6.17
C ALA A 250 11.71 8.47 -7.30
N TYR A 251 11.05 9.59 -7.07
CA TYR A 251 10.31 10.33 -8.08
C TYR A 251 11.21 10.80 -9.25
N LYS A 252 12.33 11.46 -8.93
CA LYS A 252 13.29 11.97 -9.94
C LYS A 252 13.99 10.86 -10.74
N SER A 253 13.94 9.62 -10.26
CA SER A 253 14.54 8.49 -10.99
C SER A 253 13.83 8.18 -12.33
N GLY A 254 12.60 8.67 -12.52
CA GLY A 254 11.80 8.41 -13.72
C GLY A 254 11.29 6.96 -13.82
N MET A 255 11.33 6.21 -12.71
CA MET A 255 10.89 4.80 -12.72
C MET A 255 9.37 4.62 -12.73
N ASN A 256 8.59 5.61 -12.32
CA ASN A 256 7.15 5.49 -12.34
C ASN A 256 6.61 5.26 -13.76
N TYR A 257 5.61 4.41 -13.86
CA TYR A 257 4.94 4.07 -15.11
C TYR A 257 3.44 3.94 -14.87
N ILE A 258 2.63 4.54 -15.72
CA ILE A 258 1.18 4.44 -15.71
C ILE A 258 0.78 3.46 -16.78
N GLY A 259 0.19 2.35 -16.36
CA GLY A 259 -0.33 1.29 -17.22
C GLY A 259 -1.80 1.51 -17.58
N LYS A 260 -2.54 0.40 -17.71
CA LYS A 260 -3.99 0.43 -17.93
C LYS A 260 -4.72 1.19 -16.79
N PRO A 261 -5.87 1.81 -17.06
CA PRO A 261 -6.71 2.42 -16.02
C PRO A 261 -7.00 1.45 -14.88
N CYS A 262 -7.03 1.95 -13.66
CA CYS A 262 -7.35 1.19 -12.45
C CYS A 262 -8.18 2.04 -11.49
N LEU A 263 -8.70 1.44 -10.42
CA LEU A 263 -9.51 2.15 -9.41
C LEU A 263 -8.86 3.44 -8.91
N LEU A 264 -7.54 3.45 -8.79
CA LEU A 264 -6.78 4.60 -8.26
C LEU A 264 -6.48 5.66 -9.33
N TYR A 265 -6.56 5.28 -10.63
CA TYR A 265 -6.28 6.13 -11.79
C TYR A 265 -7.35 5.90 -12.84
N THR A 266 -8.45 6.67 -12.78
CA THR A 266 -9.51 6.63 -13.80
C THR A 266 -9.18 7.57 -14.95
N SER A 267 -9.70 7.28 -16.16
CA SER A 267 -9.51 8.08 -17.38
C SER A 267 -10.03 9.52 -17.23
N ASP A 268 -10.97 9.77 -16.32
CA ASP A 268 -11.57 11.09 -16.09
C ASP A 268 -10.59 12.11 -15.50
N ALA A 269 -9.49 11.64 -14.88
CA ALA A 269 -8.38 12.52 -14.49
C ALA A 269 -7.54 13.03 -15.68
N ALA A 270 -7.80 12.56 -16.90
CA ALA A 270 -7.08 12.95 -18.11
C ALA A 270 -7.79 14.09 -18.90
N ASP A 271 -9.05 14.42 -18.59
CA ASP A 271 -9.87 15.34 -19.40
C ASP A 271 -10.09 16.72 -18.81
N ASP A 272 -9.60 17.04 -17.61
CA ASP A 272 -9.53 18.41 -17.10
C ASP A 272 -8.35 19.14 -17.77
N ARG A 273 -8.62 19.66 -18.94
CA ARG A 273 -7.77 20.59 -19.69
C ARG A 273 -8.06 22.03 -19.26
#